data_26596b86d91d35efcfb5a06fa6134061
#
_entry.id   26596b86d91d35efcfb5a06fa6134061
#
_cell.length_a   1.000
_cell.length_b   1.000
_cell.length_c   1.000
_cell.angle_alpha   90.00
_cell.angle_beta   90.00
_cell.angle_gamma   90.00
#
_symmetry.space_group_name_H-M   'P 1'
#
loop_
_entity.id
_entity.type
_entity.pdbx_description
1 polymer ?
#
loop_
_entity_poly.entity_id
_entity_poly.type
_entity_poly.pdbx_seq_one_letter_code
_entity_poly.pdbx_strand_id
1 'polypeptide(L)'
;MTFQDIFKSSFLENIATISILDMVIAMVLAFLLGLFIFFIYKKSYSGVMYSASFGVTLIALSLITTLLIMTVVSNIVLSLGMVGALSIVRFRTAIKEAMDIAFLFWAIAVGIVLAAGLIPLAVFGSIFIGVVLVAFSKKKTVDSPYILVVHCENSGIEEQARIFVKSQVRRLNLKSKSVDNGCVELNYEVRLKEDSSAFVNELEAMPGVSRVVLVSYNGDYMG
;
A
#
# COMPACT_ATOMS: atom_id res chain seq x y z
N MET A 1 16.91 -7.86 -50.80
CA MET A 1 16.53 -8.06 -49.39
C MET A 1 15.44 -7.00 -49.11
N THR A 2 14.20 -7.45 -49.07
CA THR A 2 13.07 -6.56 -48.77
C THR A 2 12.89 -6.47 -47.29
N PHE A 3 12.38 -5.33 -46.77
CA PHE A 3 12.12 -5.11 -45.33
C PHE A 3 11.26 -6.24 -44.71
N GLN A 4 10.41 -6.85 -45.52
CA GLN A 4 9.60 -8.02 -45.16
C GLN A 4 10.42 -9.30 -44.97
N ASP A 5 11.54 -9.48 -45.67
CA ASP A 5 12.37 -10.68 -45.53
C ASP A 5 13.22 -10.64 -44.28
N ILE A 6 13.63 -9.42 -43.84
CA ILE A 6 14.37 -9.21 -42.61
C ILE A 6 13.44 -9.42 -41.38
N PHE A 7 12.18 -8.97 -41.49
CA PHE A 7 11.20 -9.18 -40.41
C PHE A 7 10.78 -10.66 -40.29
N LYS A 8 10.63 -11.36 -41.40
CA LYS A 8 10.14 -12.73 -41.42
C LYS A 8 11.21 -13.75 -41.02
N SER A 9 12.46 -13.57 -41.45
CA SER A 9 13.56 -14.48 -41.11
C SER A 9 14.02 -14.31 -39.65
N SER A 10 14.23 -13.06 -39.19
CA SER A 10 14.60 -12.79 -37.79
C SER A 10 13.50 -13.12 -36.79
N PHE A 11 12.25 -12.96 -37.17
CA PHE A 11 11.11 -13.28 -36.31
C PHE A 11 10.95 -14.80 -36.13
N LEU A 12 11.10 -15.58 -37.20
CA LEU A 12 10.99 -17.04 -37.16
C LEU A 12 12.21 -17.72 -36.55
N GLU A 13 13.44 -17.22 -36.80
CA GLU A 13 14.65 -17.74 -36.19
C GLU A 13 14.72 -17.48 -34.68
N ASN A 14 14.25 -16.34 -34.20
CA ASN A 14 14.27 -16.01 -32.75
C ASN A 14 13.15 -16.69 -31.95
N ILE A 15 12.01 -17.01 -32.57
CA ILE A 15 10.98 -17.85 -31.92
C ILE A 15 11.47 -19.27 -31.73
N ALA A 16 12.37 -19.76 -32.56
CA ALA A 16 12.95 -21.10 -32.46
C ALA A 16 13.93 -21.25 -31.27
N THR A 17 14.37 -20.17 -30.64
CA THR A 17 15.34 -20.22 -29.53
C THR A 17 14.67 -20.29 -28.14
N ILE A 18 13.40 -19.91 -28.00
CA ILE A 18 12.68 -20.05 -26.73
C ILE A 18 11.81 -21.31 -26.81
N SER A 19 12.09 -22.29 -25.97
CA SER A 19 11.25 -23.48 -25.84
C SER A 19 9.85 -23.05 -25.37
N ILE A 20 8.80 -23.52 -26.06
CA ILE A 20 7.40 -23.28 -25.64
C ILE A 20 7.19 -23.77 -24.21
N LEU A 21 7.89 -24.82 -23.82
CA LEU A 21 7.83 -25.38 -22.47
C LEU A 21 8.41 -24.41 -21.43
N ASP A 22 9.53 -23.74 -21.71
CA ASP A 22 10.11 -22.75 -20.82
C ASP A 22 9.21 -21.53 -20.65
N MET A 23 8.54 -21.10 -21.73
CA MET A 23 7.56 -20.02 -21.69
C MET A 23 6.36 -20.37 -20.78
N VAL A 24 5.82 -21.59 -20.93
CA VAL A 24 4.71 -22.06 -20.09
C VAL A 24 5.13 -22.16 -18.63
N ILE A 25 6.30 -22.72 -18.35
CA ILE A 25 6.85 -22.81 -16.99
C ILE A 25 7.03 -21.42 -16.37
N ALA A 26 7.62 -20.47 -17.09
CA ALA A 26 7.83 -19.12 -16.61
C ALA A 26 6.50 -18.43 -16.30
N MET A 27 5.49 -18.58 -17.16
CA MET A 27 4.14 -17.99 -16.94
C MET A 27 3.42 -18.61 -15.74
N VAL A 28 3.50 -19.93 -15.59
CA VAL A 28 2.92 -20.62 -14.41
C VAL A 28 3.61 -20.19 -13.12
N LEU A 29 4.94 -20.09 -13.12
CA LEU A 29 5.70 -19.61 -11.97
C LEU A 29 5.42 -18.15 -11.66
N ALA A 30 5.29 -17.29 -12.68
CA ALA A 30 4.89 -15.89 -12.50
C ALA A 30 3.51 -15.76 -11.86
N PHE A 31 2.56 -16.60 -12.24
CA PHE A 31 1.25 -16.66 -11.63
C PHE A 31 1.33 -17.11 -10.15
N LEU A 32 2.07 -18.18 -9.86
CA LEU A 32 2.23 -18.69 -8.49
C LEU A 32 2.93 -17.67 -7.58
N LEU A 33 4.00 -17.04 -8.05
CA LEU A 33 4.68 -16.00 -7.28
C LEU A 33 3.82 -14.72 -7.17
N GLY A 34 3.05 -14.39 -8.20
CA GLY A 34 2.05 -13.31 -8.15
C GLY A 34 0.98 -13.56 -7.08
N LEU A 35 0.47 -14.80 -6.99
CA LEU A 35 -0.43 -15.21 -5.89
C LEU A 35 0.24 -15.14 -4.52
N PHE A 36 1.50 -15.52 -4.42
CA PHE A 36 2.26 -15.39 -3.18
C PHE A 36 2.39 -13.92 -2.75
N ILE A 37 2.72 -13.02 -3.68
CA ILE A 37 2.77 -11.57 -3.43
C ILE A 37 1.41 -11.06 -2.98
N PHE A 38 0.33 -11.44 -3.66
CA PHE A 38 -1.04 -11.10 -3.28
C PHE A 38 -1.38 -11.56 -1.85
N PHE A 39 -0.98 -12.77 -1.48
CA PHE A 39 -1.22 -13.29 -0.13
C PHE A 39 -0.46 -12.52 0.94
N ILE A 40 0.80 -12.18 0.67
CA ILE A 40 1.62 -11.33 1.56
C ILE A 40 1.01 -9.93 1.67
N TYR A 41 0.58 -9.34 0.55
CA TYR A 41 -0.11 -8.04 0.51
C TYR A 41 -1.36 -8.07 1.41
N LYS A 42 -2.23 -9.06 1.23
CA LYS A 42 -3.43 -9.24 2.06
C LYS A 42 -3.11 -9.38 3.55
N LYS A 43 -2.02 -10.05 3.88
CA LYS A 43 -1.59 -10.25 5.28
C LYS A 43 -0.90 -9.02 5.88
N SER A 44 -0.24 -8.22 5.04
CA SER A 44 0.49 -7.01 5.44
C SER A 44 -0.46 -5.81 5.65
N TYR A 45 -1.56 -5.79 4.91
CA TYR A 45 -2.60 -4.76 5.04
C TYR A 45 -3.71 -5.26 5.96
N SER A 46 -3.82 -4.65 7.14
CA SER A 46 -4.95 -4.83 8.06
C SER A 46 -5.69 -3.50 8.18
N GLY A 47 -6.95 -3.44 7.70
CA GLY A 47 -7.81 -2.28 7.90
C GLY A 47 -8.45 -1.72 6.62
N VAL A 48 -8.91 -0.48 6.70
CA VAL A 48 -9.72 0.24 5.69
C VAL A 48 -9.03 0.44 4.35
N MET A 49 -7.70 0.36 4.30
CA MET A 49 -6.87 0.64 3.10
C MET A 49 -6.62 -0.59 2.20
N TYR A 50 -7.16 -1.76 2.53
CA TYR A 50 -7.01 -2.94 1.69
C TYR A 50 -7.84 -2.81 0.40
N SER A 51 -7.17 -2.83 -0.74
CA SER A 51 -7.79 -2.86 -2.06
C SER A 51 -7.62 -4.23 -2.74
N ALA A 52 -8.71 -4.96 -2.89
CA ALA A 52 -8.68 -6.25 -3.59
C ALA A 52 -8.29 -6.10 -5.07
N SER A 53 -8.71 -5.00 -5.70
CA SER A 53 -8.36 -4.68 -7.10
C SER A 53 -6.85 -4.45 -7.26
N PHE A 54 -6.21 -3.79 -6.30
CA PHE A 54 -4.76 -3.61 -6.32
C PHE A 54 -4.02 -4.94 -6.19
N GLY A 55 -4.51 -5.85 -5.35
CA GLY A 55 -3.94 -7.20 -5.23
C GLY A 55 -3.97 -7.98 -6.55
N VAL A 56 -5.09 -7.91 -7.30
CA VAL A 56 -5.20 -8.50 -8.65
C VAL A 56 -4.22 -7.84 -9.62
N THR A 57 -4.02 -6.53 -9.51
CA THR A 57 -3.04 -5.80 -10.34
C THR A 57 -1.62 -6.31 -10.14
N LEU A 58 -1.22 -6.70 -8.92
CA LEU A 58 0.10 -7.28 -8.65
C LEU A 58 0.31 -8.60 -9.40
N ILE A 59 -0.69 -9.48 -9.42
CA ILE A 59 -0.65 -10.73 -10.19
C ILE A 59 -0.54 -10.43 -11.69
N ALA A 60 -1.41 -9.55 -12.20
CA ALA A 60 -1.39 -9.18 -13.60
C ALA A 60 -0.05 -8.54 -14.00
N LEU A 61 0.52 -7.70 -13.14
CA LEU A 61 1.79 -7.03 -13.40
C LEU A 61 2.96 -8.01 -13.48
N SER A 62 3.03 -9.02 -12.61
CA SER A 62 4.07 -10.06 -12.71
C SER A 62 3.96 -10.87 -14.00
N LEU A 63 2.74 -11.24 -14.42
CA LEU A 63 2.49 -11.95 -15.68
C LEU A 63 2.86 -11.11 -16.90
N ILE A 64 2.39 -9.86 -16.94
CA ILE A 64 2.65 -8.93 -18.06
C ILE A 64 4.16 -8.67 -18.17
N THR A 65 4.83 -8.43 -17.05
CA THR A 65 6.28 -8.18 -17.05
C THR A 65 7.05 -9.40 -17.52
N THR A 66 6.70 -10.62 -17.10
CA THR A 66 7.32 -11.86 -17.57
C THR A 66 7.16 -11.98 -19.09
N LEU A 67 5.93 -11.81 -19.60
CA LEU A 67 5.64 -11.87 -21.03
C LEU A 67 6.44 -10.84 -21.83
N LEU A 68 6.45 -9.59 -21.37
CA LEU A 68 7.14 -8.49 -22.02
C LEU A 68 8.65 -8.74 -22.09
N ILE A 69 9.27 -9.12 -20.98
CA ILE A 69 10.73 -9.35 -20.93
C ILE A 69 11.13 -10.58 -21.74
N MET A 70 10.37 -11.66 -21.73
CA MET A 70 10.62 -12.81 -22.62
C MET A 70 10.61 -12.41 -24.10
N THR A 71 9.68 -11.53 -24.49
CA THR A 71 9.59 -11.00 -25.85
C THR A 71 10.77 -10.08 -26.18
N VAL A 72 11.21 -9.26 -25.21
CA VAL A 72 12.35 -8.34 -25.37
C VAL A 72 13.67 -9.08 -25.53
N VAL A 73 13.89 -10.11 -24.72
CA VAL A 73 15.13 -10.93 -24.79
C VAL A 73 15.25 -11.66 -26.14
N SER A 74 14.12 -12.01 -26.75
CA SER A 74 14.11 -12.70 -28.04
C SER A 74 14.44 -11.80 -29.24
N ASN A 75 14.26 -10.46 -29.14
CA ASN A 75 14.44 -9.55 -30.27
C ASN A 75 14.83 -8.12 -29.86
N ILE A 76 16.05 -7.72 -30.20
CA ILE A 76 16.62 -6.40 -29.85
C ILE A 76 15.82 -5.24 -30.48
N VAL A 77 15.28 -5.41 -31.68
CA VAL A 77 14.50 -4.36 -32.37
C VAL A 77 13.15 -4.12 -31.66
N LEU A 78 12.49 -5.20 -31.25
CA LEU A 78 11.26 -5.14 -30.44
C LEU A 78 11.53 -4.52 -29.06
N SER A 79 12.67 -4.81 -28.46
CA SER A 79 13.16 -4.26 -27.19
C SER A 79 13.21 -2.73 -27.23
N LEU A 80 13.82 -2.15 -28.27
CA LEU A 80 13.93 -0.70 -28.42
C LEU A 80 12.56 -0.02 -28.61
N GLY A 81 11.70 -0.65 -29.41
CA GLY A 81 10.32 -0.17 -29.63
C GLY A 81 9.48 -0.18 -28.35
N MET A 82 9.64 -1.22 -27.54
CA MET A 82 8.89 -1.39 -26.30
C MET A 82 9.32 -0.41 -25.20
N VAL A 83 10.64 -0.15 -25.05
CA VAL A 83 11.14 0.89 -24.14
C VAL A 83 10.59 2.25 -24.52
N GLY A 84 10.52 2.56 -25.82
CA GLY A 84 9.88 3.78 -26.34
C GLY A 84 8.39 3.85 -25.99
N ALA A 85 7.64 2.76 -26.19
CA ALA A 85 6.22 2.69 -25.89
C ALA A 85 5.93 2.82 -24.38
N LEU A 86 6.71 2.14 -23.53
CA LEU A 86 6.55 2.22 -22.06
C LEU A 86 6.88 3.61 -21.51
N SER A 87 7.78 4.36 -22.13
CA SER A 87 8.12 5.73 -21.71
C SER A 87 6.98 6.74 -21.89
N ILE A 88 6.00 6.43 -22.73
CA ILE A 88 4.80 7.27 -22.97
C ILE A 88 3.72 7.03 -21.90
N VAL A 89 3.78 5.89 -21.21
CA VAL A 89 2.78 5.55 -20.20
C VAL A 89 2.98 6.43 -18.95
N ARG A 90 2.11 7.41 -18.79
CA ARG A 90 2.09 8.31 -17.64
C ARG A 90 0.97 7.91 -16.69
N PHE A 91 1.33 7.44 -15.50
CA PHE A 91 0.36 7.24 -14.43
C PHE A 91 -0.12 8.60 -13.89
N ARG A 92 -1.43 8.83 -13.93
CA ARG A 92 -2.06 10.05 -13.41
C ARG A 92 -2.67 9.87 -12.03
N THR A 93 -2.71 8.64 -11.53
CA THR A 93 -3.23 8.32 -10.21
C THR A 93 -2.12 8.38 -9.17
N ALA A 94 -2.31 9.16 -8.11
CA ALA A 94 -1.41 9.17 -6.97
C ALA A 94 -1.47 7.81 -6.27
N ILE A 95 -0.31 7.21 -6.05
CA ILE A 95 -0.20 6.01 -5.19
C ILE A 95 -0.31 6.51 -3.76
N LYS A 96 -1.37 6.10 -3.05
CA LYS A 96 -1.70 6.62 -1.73
C LYS A 96 -0.73 6.16 -0.64
N GLU A 97 -0.22 4.94 -0.76
CA GLU A 97 0.62 4.31 0.26
C GLU A 97 2.02 4.00 -0.27
N ALA A 98 3.05 4.35 0.51
CA ALA A 98 4.45 4.04 0.15
C ALA A 98 4.72 2.53 0.04
N MET A 99 3.98 1.71 0.80
CA MET A 99 4.08 0.25 0.74
C MET A 99 3.58 -0.33 -0.58
N ASP A 100 2.57 0.29 -1.22
CA ASP A 100 2.05 -0.15 -2.52
C ASP A 100 3.14 -0.10 -3.60
N ILE A 101 3.99 0.92 -3.53
CA ILE A 101 5.15 1.04 -4.44
C ILE A 101 6.09 -0.15 -4.28
N ALA A 102 6.37 -0.57 -3.06
CA ALA A 102 7.24 -1.72 -2.80
C ALA A 102 6.66 -3.02 -3.38
N PHE A 103 5.36 -3.25 -3.22
CA PHE A 103 4.68 -4.41 -3.82
C PHE A 103 4.67 -4.37 -5.35
N LEU A 104 4.47 -3.19 -5.96
CA LEU A 104 4.54 -3.03 -7.42
C LEU A 104 5.94 -3.37 -7.95
N PHE A 105 6.98 -2.80 -7.35
CA PHE A 105 8.35 -3.09 -7.75
C PHE A 105 8.73 -4.56 -7.55
N TRP A 106 8.23 -5.19 -6.47
CA TRP A 106 8.45 -6.61 -6.25
C TRP A 106 7.80 -7.48 -7.34
N ALA A 107 6.54 -7.19 -7.72
CA ALA A 107 5.85 -7.90 -8.79
C ALA A 107 6.59 -7.76 -10.15
N ILE A 108 7.07 -6.55 -10.47
CA ILE A 108 7.88 -6.29 -11.67
C ILE A 108 9.19 -7.08 -11.62
N ALA A 109 9.92 -7.02 -10.50
CA ALA A 109 11.21 -7.69 -10.34
C ALA A 109 11.08 -9.21 -10.51
N VAL A 110 10.03 -9.82 -9.93
CA VAL A 110 9.75 -11.24 -10.10
C VAL A 110 9.55 -11.60 -11.58
N GLY A 111 8.79 -10.78 -12.31
CA GLY A 111 8.56 -10.99 -13.73
C GLY A 111 9.86 -10.92 -14.55
N ILE A 112 10.74 -9.96 -14.26
CA ILE A 112 12.04 -9.79 -14.92
C ILE A 112 12.95 -11.00 -14.66
N VAL A 113 13.07 -11.41 -13.39
CA VAL A 113 13.96 -12.50 -12.97
C VAL A 113 13.51 -13.85 -13.54
N LEU A 114 12.19 -14.09 -13.57
CA LEU A 114 11.63 -15.32 -14.19
C LEU A 114 11.86 -15.35 -15.70
N ALA A 115 11.65 -14.24 -16.38
CA ALA A 115 11.90 -14.14 -17.82
C ALA A 115 13.37 -14.35 -18.19
N ALA A 116 14.30 -14.01 -17.27
CA ALA A 116 15.72 -14.28 -17.41
C ALA A 116 16.10 -15.75 -17.12
N GLY A 117 15.14 -16.61 -16.76
CA GLY A 117 15.38 -18.02 -16.44
C GLY A 117 15.96 -18.27 -15.05
N LEU A 118 16.12 -17.25 -14.21
CA LEU A 118 16.71 -17.34 -12.87
C LEU A 118 15.68 -17.77 -11.81
N ILE A 119 15.05 -18.93 -12.02
CA ILE A 119 13.96 -19.45 -11.17
C ILE A 119 14.37 -19.53 -9.68
N PRO A 120 15.54 -20.08 -9.28
CA PRO A 120 15.90 -20.13 -7.87
C PRO A 120 15.98 -18.75 -7.23
N LEU A 121 16.51 -17.75 -7.95
CA LEU A 121 16.63 -16.38 -7.46
C LEU A 121 15.24 -15.74 -7.26
N ALA A 122 14.31 -15.97 -8.18
CA ALA A 122 12.93 -15.46 -8.07
C ALA A 122 12.23 -16.02 -6.82
N VAL A 123 12.37 -17.33 -6.57
CA VAL A 123 11.71 -18.01 -5.44
C VAL A 123 12.34 -17.58 -4.11
N PHE A 124 13.66 -17.75 -3.95
CA PHE A 124 14.33 -17.38 -2.69
C PHE A 124 14.23 -15.88 -2.39
N GLY A 125 14.43 -15.05 -3.41
CA GLY A 125 14.27 -13.59 -3.28
C GLY A 125 12.87 -13.19 -2.85
N SER A 126 11.83 -13.80 -3.43
CA SER A 126 10.43 -13.53 -3.06
C SER A 126 10.13 -13.98 -1.64
N ILE A 127 10.60 -15.13 -1.20
CA ILE A 127 10.44 -15.58 0.18
C ILE A 127 11.09 -14.59 1.14
N PHE A 128 12.32 -14.18 0.86
CA PHE A 128 13.07 -13.25 1.70
C PHE A 128 12.36 -11.90 1.82
N ILE A 129 11.97 -11.30 0.68
CA ILE A 129 11.23 -10.02 0.65
C ILE A 129 9.91 -10.16 1.41
N GLY A 130 9.16 -11.24 1.19
CA GLY A 130 7.90 -11.50 1.87
C GLY A 130 8.04 -11.57 3.40
N VAL A 131 9.07 -12.26 3.88
CA VAL A 131 9.37 -12.35 5.33
C VAL A 131 9.70 -10.97 5.90
N VAL A 132 10.55 -10.20 5.21
CA VAL A 132 10.91 -8.84 5.63
C VAL A 132 9.67 -7.95 5.71
N LEU A 133 8.85 -7.91 4.65
CA LEU A 133 7.65 -7.08 4.62
C LEU A 133 6.65 -7.45 5.72
N VAL A 134 6.41 -8.73 5.96
CA VAL A 134 5.51 -9.18 7.04
C VAL A 134 6.08 -8.84 8.42
N ALA A 135 7.39 -9.00 8.63
CA ALA A 135 8.03 -8.70 9.92
C ALA A 135 7.93 -7.20 10.27
N PHE A 136 8.13 -6.32 9.29
CA PHE A 136 8.03 -4.88 9.48
C PHE A 136 6.58 -4.36 9.49
N SER A 137 5.67 -4.99 8.76
CA SER A 137 4.25 -4.62 8.74
C SER A 137 3.57 -4.84 10.08
N LYS A 138 3.90 -5.91 10.81
CA LYS A 138 3.31 -6.21 12.12
C LYS A 138 3.57 -5.17 13.20
N LYS A 139 4.53 -4.27 13.03
CA LYS A 139 4.83 -3.20 14.02
C LYS A 139 3.89 -1.99 13.95
N LYS A 140 3.00 -1.90 12.95
CA LYS A 140 2.12 -0.72 12.75
C LYS A 140 0.74 -0.77 13.45
N THR A 141 0.37 -1.84 14.12
CA THR A 141 -1.03 -2.17 14.42
C THR A 141 -1.60 -1.62 15.74
N VAL A 142 -0.89 -0.85 16.55
CA VAL A 142 -1.40 -0.45 17.89
C VAL A 142 -1.53 1.06 18.09
N ASP A 143 -1.22 1.87 17.08
CA ASP A 143 -0.99 3.30 17.33
C ASP A 143 -1.75 4.22 16.35
N SER A 144 -2.96 3.81 15.92
CA SER A 144 -3.82 4.68 15.11
C SER A 144 -4.18 5.96 15.89
N PRO A 145 -3.85 7.15 15.38
CA PRO A 145 -4.27 8.39 16.01
C PRO A 145 -5.78 8.60 15.82
N TYR A 146 -6.43 9.07 16.87
CA TYR A 146 -7.80 9.56 16.83
C TYR A 146 -7.82 11.06 17.09
N ILE A 147 -8.77 11.78 16.52
CA ILE A 147 -9.07 13.16 16.88
C ILE A 147 -10.24 13.15 17.84
N LEU A 148 -10.00 13.67 19.02
CA LEU A 148 -11.02 13.90 20.05
C LEU A 148 -11.36 15.39 20.05
N VAL A 149 -12.60 15.72 19.70
CA VAL A 149 -13.13 17.08 19.76
C VAL A 149 -13.98 17.19 21.03
N VAL A 150 -13.66 18.15 21.89
CA VAL A 150 -14.37 18.41 23.15
C VAL A 150 -14.84 19.85 23.14
N HIS A 151 -16.14 20.05 23.34
CA HIS A 151 -16.73 21.37 23.54
C HIS A 151 -17.02 21.59 25.02
N CYS A 152 -16.41 22.62 25.61
CA CYS A 152 -16.58 23.02 26.99
C CYS A 152 -17.28 24.38 27.05
N GLU A 153 -18.20 24.54 28.00
CA GLU A 153 -18.98 25.80 28.19
C GLU A 153 -18.14 26.94 28.75
N ASN A 154 -17.02 26.61 29.43
CA ASN A 154 -16.11 27.62 29.98
C ASN A 154 -14.69 27.08 30.14
N SER A 155 -13.73 27.99 30.35
CA SER A 155 -12.30 27.66 30.49
C SER A 155 -11.99 26.86 31.79
N GLY A 156 -12.84 26.91 32.81
CA GLY A 156 -12.59 26.17 34.07
C GLY A 156 -12.73 24.66 33.90
N ILE A 157 -13.54 24.21 32.94
CA ILE A 157 -13.81 22.79 32.66
C ILE A 157 -12.74 22.18 31.75
N GLU A 158 -12.08 23.01 30.95
CA GLU A 158 -11.01 22.58 30.05
C GLU A 158 -9.95 21.74 30.75
N GLU A 159 -9.45 22.22 31.90
CA GLU A 159 -8.37 21.54 32.60
C GLU A 159 -8.85 20.23 33.24
N GLN A 160 -10.09 20.18 33.74
CA GLN A 160 -10.68 18.95 34.26
C GLN A 160 -10.86 17.90 33.16
N ALA A 161 -11.41 18.29 32.00
CA ALA A 161 -11.56 17.44 30.84
C ALA A 161 -10.18 16.94 30.35
N ARG A 162 -9.17 17.81 30.31
CA ARG A 162 -7.80 17.44 29.92
C ARG A 162 -7.18 16.41 30.84
N ILE A 163 -7.31 16.59 32.15
CA ILE A 163 -6.78 15.65 33.18
C ILE A 163 -7.48 14.30 33.02
N PHE A 164 -8.81 14.30 32.88
CA PHE A 164 -9.57 13.08 32.68
C PHE A 164 -9.12 12.32 31.42
N VAL A 165 -9.11 12.98 30.26
CA VAL A 165 -8.69 12.37 29.01
C VAL A 165 -7.27 11.84 29.09
N LYS A 166 -6.34 12.59 29.72
CA LYS A 166 -4.94 12.17 29.89
C LYS A 166 -4.80 10.87 30.72
N SER A 167 -5.71 10.62 31.64
CA SER A 167 -5.72 9.37 32.41
C SER A 167 -6.19 8.16 31.60
N GLN A 168 -7.07 8.36 30.64
CA GLN A 168 -7.72 7.31 29.85
C GLN A 168 -6.94 6.94 28.56
N VAL A 169 -6.15 7.88 28.02
CA VAL A 169 -5.43 7.67 26.76
C VAL A 169 -3.93 7.42 27.01
N ARG A 170 -3.27 6.76 26.04
CA ARG A 170 -1.81 6.51 26.10
C ARG A 170 -1.02 7.79 25.77
N ARG A 171 -1.51 8.60 24.82
CA ARG A 171 -0.89 9.85 24.41
C ARG A 171 -1.97 10.89 24.11
N LEU A 172 -1.74 12.12 24.55
CA LEU A 172 -2.62 13.26 24.37
C LEU A 172 -1.78 14.43 23.84
N ASN A 173 -2.10 14.93 22.65
CA ASN A 173 -1.51 16.14 22.05
C ASN A 173 -2.62 17.12 21.68
N LEU A 174 -2.53 18.36 22.14
CA LEU A 174 -3.44 19.42 21.70
C LEU A 174 -3.03 19.84 20.28
N LYS A 175 -3.97 19.77 19.32
CA LYS A 175 -3.79 20.20 17.93
C LYS A 175 -4.30 21.63 17.71
N SER A 176 -5.49 21.91 18.21
CA SER A 176 -6.05 23.26 18.14
C SER A 176 -6.95 23.52 19.33
N LYS A 177 -7.06 24.80 19.68
CA LYS A 177 -8.01 25.33 20.64
C LYS A 177 -8.69 26.53 19.99
N SER A 178 -10.01 26.54 19.99
CA SER A 178 -10.84 27.65 19.56
C SER A 178 -11.67 28.13 20.73
N VAL A 179 -11.83 29.44 20.85
CA VAL A 179 -12.66 30.05 21.89
C VAL A 179 -13.63 31.01 21.21
N ASP A 180 -14.91 30.77 21.37
CA ASP A 180 -15.97 31.61 20.83
C ASP A 180 -17.03 31.85 21.91
N ASN A 181 -17.30 33.14 22.21
CA ASN A 181 -18.31 33.60 23.18
C ASN A 181 -18.24 32.89 24.55
N GLY A 182 -17.03 32.54 25.01
CA GLY A 182 -16.81 31.83 26.27
C GLY A 182 -16.84 30.32 26.17
N CYS A 183 -17.34 29.75 25.09
CA CYS A 183 -17.26 28.33 24.80
C CYS A 183 -15.87 27.99 24.27
N VAL A 184 -15.33 26.85 24.71
CA VAL A 184 -13.99 26.37 24.31
C VAL A 184 -14.11 25.08 23.54
N GLU A 185 -13.61 25.06 22.31
CA GLU A 185 -13.46 23.85 21.51
C GLU A 185 -12.01 23.40 21.53
N LEU A 186 -11.79 22.15 21.88
CA LEU A 186 -10.47 21.53 21.99
C LEU A 186 -10.37 20.34 21.04
N ASN A 187 -9.41 20.39 20.15
CA ASN A 187 -9.10 19.30 19.24
C ASN A 187 -7.80 18.61 19.69
N TYR A 188 -7.95 17.40 20.22
CA TYR A 188 -6.85 16.58 20.68
C TYR A 188 -6.54 15.43 19.73
N GLU A 189 -5.28 15.22 19.41
CA GLU A 189 -4.82 13.93 18.88
C GLU A 189 -4.61 13.00 20.06
N VAL A 190 -5.35 11.89 20.08
CA VAL A 190 -5.28 10.90 21.15
C VAL A 190 -4.89 9.53 20.60
N ARG A 191 -4.17 8.76 21.44
CA ARG A 191 -3.87 7.36 21.17
C ARG A 191 -4.47 6.54 22.29
N LEU A 192 -5.40 5.66 21.96
CA LEU A 192 -6.13 4.86 22.93
C LEU A 192 -5.22 3.82 23.59
N LYS A 193 -5.46 3.50 24.86
CA LYS A 193 -4.75 2.42 25.58
C LYS A 193 -5.24 1.04 25.14
N GLU A 194 -6.56 0.92 24.95
CA GLU A 194 -7.30 -0.22 24.42
C GLU A 194 -8.28 0.37 23.41
N ASP A 195 -8.74 -0.40 22.44
CA ASP A 195 -9.73 0.09 21.45
C ASP A 195 -11.11 0.41 22.07
N SER A 196 -11.12 0.87 23.31
CA SER A 196 -12.32 1.24 24.06
C SER A 196 -12.61 2.73 23.91
N SER A 197 -13.78 3.05 23.40
CA SER A 197 -14.31 4.40 23.32
C SER A 197 -15.21 4.78 24.51
N ALA A 198 -15.33 3.93 25.53
CA ALA A 198 -16.23 4.13 26.66
C ALA A 198 -15.98 5.46 27.42
N PHE A 199 -14.71 5.88 27.51
CA PHE A 199 -14.35 7.14 28.17
C PHE A 199 -14.99 8.38 27.51
N VAL A 200 -15.38 8.28 26.23
CA VAL A 200 -16.07 9.39 25.53
C VAL A 200 -17.42 9.69 26.15
N ASN A 201 -18.16 8.64 26.54
CA ASN A 201 -19.45 8.78 27.19
C ASN A 201 -19.30 9.36 28.62
N GLU A 202 -18.24 8.94 29.33
CA GLU A 202 -17.94 9.46 30.65
C GLU A 202 -17.52 10.93 30.60
N LEU A 203 -16.78 11.31 29.56
CA LEU A 203 -16.36 12.71 29.32
C LEU A 203 -17.56 13.60 28.98
N GLU A 204 -18.51 13.11 28.19
CA GLU A 204 -19.74 13.84 27.86
C GLU A 204 -20.65 14.04 29.08
N ALA A 205 -20.66 13.08 30.01
CA ALA A 205 -21.43 13.18 31.25
C ALA A 205 -20.86 14.19 32.27
N MET A 206 -19.68 14.77 32.00
CA MET A 206 -19.05 15.76 32.90
C MET A 206 -19.82 17.09 32.83
N PRO A 207 -20.15 17.71 33.98
CA PRO A 207 -20.85 19.02 33.99
C PRO A 207 -20.06 20.09 33.25
N GLY A 208 -20.69 20.73 32.26
CA GLY A 208 -20.10 21.78 31.44
C GLY A 208 -19.33 21.30 30.22
N VAL A 209 -19.37 20.01 29.91
CA VAL A 209 -19.02 19.48 28.60
C VAL A 209 -20.30 19.34 27.79
N SER A 210 -20.40 20.03 26.66
CA SER A 210 -21.62 20.08 25.86
C SER A 210 -21.65 19.09 24.73
N ARG A 211 -20.48 18.69 24.23
CA ARG A 211 -20.36 17.73 23.14
C ARG A 211 -18.97 17.10 23.09
N VAL A 212 -18.92 15.79 22.86
CA VAL A 212 -17.68 15.05 22.63
C VAL A 212 -17.79 14.24 21.34
N VAL A 213 -16.78 14.32 20.48
CA VAL A 213 -16.71 13.55 19.24
C VAL A 213 -15.35 12.90 19.13
N LEU A 214 -15.32 11.59 18.90
CA LEU A 214 -14.10 10.82 18.63
C LEU A 214 -14.11 10.38 17.17
N VAL A 215 -13.13 10.80 16.40
CA VAL A 215 -12.99 10.47 14.96
C VAL A 215 -11.67 9.78 14.73
N SER A 216 -11.66 8.66 14.00
CA SER A 216 -10.41 8.03 13.57
C SER A 216 -9.70 8.93 12.55
N TYR A 217 -8.44 9.25 12.81
CA TYR A 217 -7.64 10.08 11.90
C TYR A 217 -6.87 9.20 10.92
N ASN A 218 -7.46 8.95 9.75
CA ASN A 218 -6.82 8.18 8.67
C ASN A 218 -6.08 9.06 7.64
N GLY A 219 -5.83 10.33 7.93
CA GLY A 219 -5.08 11.23 7.04
C GLY A 219 -5.84 11.73 5.79
N ASP A 220 -7.06 11.26 5.53
CA ASP A 220 -7.79 11.53 4.28
C ASP A 220 -8.71 12.78 4.30
N TYR A 221 -8.67 13.60 5.35
CA TYR A 221 -9.48 14.83 5.46
C TYR A 221 -8.66 16.11 5.24
N MET A 222 -7.83 16.14 4.19
CA MET A 222 -7.35 17.39 3.59
C MET A 222 -7.35 17.22 2.07
N GLY A 223 -8.50 17.40 1.46
CA GLY A 223 -8.71 17.58 0.04
C GLY A 223 -9.70 18.71 -0.15
#